data_2a9714dfd7cf5393273b374330fa6155
#
_entry.id   2a9714dfd7cf5393273b374330fa6155
#
_cell.length_a   1.000
_cell.length_b   1.000
_cell.length_c   1.000
_cell.angle_alpha   90.00
_cell.angle_beta   90.00
_cell.angle_gamma   90.00
#
_symmetry.space_group_name_H-M   'P 1'
#
loop_
_entity.id
_entity.type
_entity.pdbx_description
1 polymer ?
#
loop_
_entity_poly.entity_id
_entity_poly.type
_entity_poly.pdbx_seq_one_letter_code
_entity_poly.pdbx_strand_id
1 'polypeptide(L)'
;MGRIGGLAVSPDGKQIAYTVAYYSVPENKSNREVFVMNADGTDNRQITHTPYQENEVTWAADGSKLLFLSNDNGSSQLYEMNPDGSGRKQISKYDGDIEGYSISPDGKKILFIAQVKTVKSTADKYPDLDKATGIIITDLMYKHWDEWVTTAPHPFIADFDGKSISNIIDVLEGEPYESPMKPWGGIEQLAWNTTSDKVAYTCRKKTGLAYAISTNSDIYVYDLNTKKTVNSTEGMMGYDTNPQ
;
A
#
# COMPACT_ATOMS: atom_id res chain seq x y z
N MET A 1 5.91 21.16 14.57
CA MET A 1 6.86 20.04 14.83
C MET A 1 6.77 19.12 13.64
N GLY A 2 7.92 18.74 13.03
CA GLY A 2 7.98 17.79 11.92
C GLY A 2 8.13 16.36 12.43
N ARG A 3 7.43 15.40 11.81
CA ARG A 3 7.58 13.97 12.04
C ARG A 3 8.13 13.31 10.79
N ILE A 4 9.32 12.70 10.90
CA ILE A 4 9.94 11.95 9.80
C ILE A 4 9.12 10.69 9.54
N GLY A 5 8.88 10.42 8.27
CA GLY A 5 8.29 9.19 7.73
C GLY A 5 9.22 8.57 6.70
N GLY A 6 8.74 7.63 5.90
CA GLY A 6 9.42 6.90 4.85
C GLY A 6 10.85 7.34 4.49
N LEU A 7 11.79 6.44 4.41
CA LEU A 7 13.19 6.70 4.11
C LEU A 7 13.67 5.74 3.02
N ALA A 8 14.31 6.29 1.98
CA ALA A 8 14.87 5.52 0.87
C ALA A 8 16.27 6.01 0.52
N VAL A 9 17.22 5.08 0.47
CA VAL A 9 18.60 5.36 0.01
C VAL A 9 18.66 5.19 -1.51
N SER A 10 19.34 6.12 -2.20
CA SER A 10 19.55 6.00 -3.65
C SER A 10 20.35 4.75 -4.02
N PRO A 11 20.17 4.16 -5.22
CA PRO A 11 20.86 2.93 -5.62
C PRO A 11 22.39 3.03 -5.57
N ASP A 12 22.96 4.23 -5.74
CA ASP A 12 24.39 4.47 -5.63
C ASP A 12 24.88 4.78 -4.20
N GLY A 13 23.96 4.80 -3.22
CA GLY A 13 24.25 5.03 -1.81
C GLY A 13 24.59 6.48 -1.45
N LYS A 14 24.46 7.45 -2.37
CA LYS A 14 24.94 8.81 -2.15
C LYS A 14 23.89 9.77 -1.64
N GLN A 15 22.62 9.48 -1.84
CA GLN A 15 21.50 10.34 -1.44
C GLN A 15 20.45 9.56 -0.63
N ILE A 16 19.72 10.29 0.19
CA ILE A 16 18.61 9.78 0.98
C ILE A 16 17.40 10.64 0.67
N ALA A 17 16.32 10.01 0.20
CA ALA A 17 15.00 10.62 0.11
C ALA A 17 14.18 10.23 1.35
N TYR A 18 13.42 11.17 1.90
CA TYR A 18 12.57 10.91 3.06
C TYR A 18 11.40 11.87 3.09
N THR A 19 10.40 11.57 3.91
CA THR A 19 9.23 12.42 4.07
C THR A 19 9.17 13.06 5.45
N VAL A 20 8.59 14.26 5.54
CA VAL A 20 8.31 14.92 6.83
C VAL A 20 6.86 15.39 6.86
N ALA A 21 6.11 14.92 7.85
CA ALA A 21 4.76 15.42 8.13
C ALA A 21 4.81 16.61 9.09
N TYR A 22 4.15 17.69 8.72
CA TYR A 22 3.95 18.88 9.55
C TYR A 22 2.48 18.96 9.97
N TYR A 23 2.24 19.34 11.22
CA TYR A 23 0.91 19.43 11.79
C TYR A 23 0.57 20.87 12.14
N SER A 24 -0.59 21.32 11.70
CA SER A 24 -1.20 22.61 12.09
C SER A 24 -2.36 22.32 13.04
N VAL A 25 -2.16 22.55 14.34
CA VAL A 25 -3.20 22.37 15.35
C VAL A 25 -4.35 23.33 15.13
N PRO A 26 -4.13 24.65 14.82
CA PRO A 26 -5.24 25.57 14.58
C PRO A 26 -6.13 25.18 13.40
N GLU A 27 -5.56 24.57 12.37
CA GLU A 27 -6.28 24.18 11.16
C GLU A 27 -6.78 22.73 11.23
N ASN A 28 -6.36 21.98 12.26
CA ASN A 28 -6.61 20.53 12.40
C ASN A 28 -6.24 19.76 11.12
N LYS A 29 -5.07 20.08 10.58
CA LYS A 29 -4.54 19.49 9.32
C LYS A 29 -3.10 19.05 9.46
N SER A 30 -2.71 18.14 8.61
CA SER A 30 -1.30 17.80 8.39
C SER A 30 -0.97 17.92 6.91
N ASN A 31 0.31 18.18 6.63
CA ASN A 31 0.90 18.13 5.31
C ASN A 31 2.16 17.29 5.37
N ARG A 32 2.44 16.52 4.33
CA ARG A 32 3.64 15.69 4.24
C ARG A 32 4.37 15.99 2.94
N GLU A 33 5.66 16.29 3.07
CA GLU A 33 6.51 16.71 1.98
C GLU A 33 7.71 15.78 1.82
N VAL A 34 8.27 15.72 0.62
CA VAL A 34 9.49 14.97 0.30
C VAL A 34 10.71 15.84 0.45
N PHE A 35 11.74 15.26 1.03
CA PHE A 35 13.07 15.85 1.22
C PHE A 35 14.13 14.94 0.61
N VAL A 36 15.22 15.54 0.17
CA VAL A 36 16.44 14.85 -0.27
C VAL A 36 17.65 15.46 0.41
N MET A 37 18.59 14.61 0.81
CA MET A 37 19.89 15.03 1.33
C MET A 37 20.99 14.09 0.84
N ASN A 38 22.24 14.50 0.93
CA ASN A 38 23.38 13.62 0.75
C ASN A 38 23.46 12.60 1.91
N ALA A 39 24.04 11.44 1.67
CA ALA A 39 24.18 10.39 2.69
C ALA A 39 25.00 10.81 3.92
N ASP A 40 25.86 11.83 3.78
CA ASP A 40 26.61 12.45 4.87
C ASP A 40 25.82 13.52 5.65
N GLY A 41 24.55 13.75 5.30
CA GLY A 41 23.66 14.74 5.93
C GLY A 41 23.77 16.16 5.36
N THR A 42 24.64 16.39 4.39
CA THR A 42 24.76 17.71 3.71
C THR A 42 23.69 17.88 2.63
N ASP A 43 23.52 19.09 2.11
CA ASP A 43 22.56 19.46 1.05
C ASP A 43 21.11 18.97 1.32
N ASN A 44 20.68 19.14 2.58
CA ASN A 44 19.32 18.77 2.97
C ASN A 44 18.31 19.81 2.47
N ARG A 45 17.38 19.38 1.61
CA ARG A 45 16.41 20.27 0.95
C ARG A 45 15.04 19.62 0.82
N GLN A 46 14.04 20.42 1.03
CA GLN A 46 12.64 20.09 0.70
C GLN A 46 12.47 20.22 -0.83
N ILE A 47 11.92 19.20 -1.48
CA ILE A 47 11.76 19.17 -2.94
C ILE A 47 10.29 19.16 -3.39
N THR A 48 9.33 18.99 -2.47
CA THR A 48 7.90 19.21 -2.74
C THR A 48 7.37 20.34 -1.86
N HIS A 49 6.42 21.11 -2.41
CA HIS A 49 5.78 22.25 -1.73
C HIS A 49 4.30 22.25 -2.13
N THR A 50 3.55 21.22 -1.70
CA THR A 50 2.19 21.02 -2.11
C THR A 50 1.25 21.02 -0.90
N PRO A 51 -0.05 21.25 -1.07
CA PRO A 51 -1.02 21.08 0.01
C PRO A 51 -1.42 19.61 0.23
N TYR A 52 -0.80 18.67 -0.46
CA TYR A 52 -1.15 17.26 -0.51
C TYR A 52 -0.26 16.41 0.40
N GLN A 53 -0.54 15.11 0.48
CA GLN A 53 0.25 14.16 1.25
C GLN A 53 1.16 13.38 0.31
N GLU A 54 2.48 13.61 0.37
CA GLU A 54 3.48 12.82 -0.33
C GLU A 54 4.00 11.70 0.58
N ASN A 55 3.67 10.45 0.24
CA ASN A 55 3.98 9.26 1.05
C ASN A 55 4.83 8.25 0.27
N GLU A 56 5.37 7.26 0.97
CA GLU A 56 6.02 6.07 0.39
C GLU A 56 7.07 6.41 -0.67
N VAL A 57 7.95 7.39 -0.37
CA VAL A 57 9.00 7.78 -1.32
C VAL A 57 10.02 6.65 -1.50
N THR A 58 10.32 6.33 -2.77
CA THR A 58 11.35 5.37 -3.17
C THR A 58 12.15 5.91 -4.36
N TRP A 59 13.29 5.29 -4.64
CA TRP A 59 14.07 5.58 -5.85
C TRP A 59 13.71 4.60 -6.97
N ALA A 60 13.67 5.09 -8.20
CA ALA A 60 13.73 4.21 -9.36
C ALA A 60 15.03 3.40 -9.35
N ALA A 61 15.04 2.19 -9.91
CA ALA A 61 16.18 1.27 -9.85
C ALA A 61 17.49 1.86 -10.42
N ASP A 62 17.37 2.77 -11.38
CA ASP A 62 18.52 3.46 -12.00
C ASP A 62 18.93 4.76 -11.27
N GLY A 63 18.22 5.12 -10.20
CA GLY A 63 18.44 6.35 -9.43
C GLY A 63 18.03 7.65 -10.13
N SER A 64 17.47 7.59 -11.32
CA SER A 64 17.15 8.78 -12.12
C SER A 64 15.90 9.52 -11.62
N LYS A 65 15.01 8.85 -10.91
CA LYS A 65 13.72 9.36 -10.45
C LYS A 65 13.42 8.98 -9.01
N LEU A 66 12.58 9.78 -8.39
CA LEU A 66 11.83 9.42 -7.19
C LEU A 66 10.42 9.00 -7.58
N LEU A 67 9.95 7.94 -6.96
CA LEU A 67 8.57 7.47 -7.00
C LEU A 67 7.94 7.72 -5.63
N PHE A 68 6.67 8.08 -5.59
CA PHE A 68 5.96 8.36 -4.34
C PHE A 68 4.45 8.32 -4.54
N LEU A 69 3.70 8.20 -3.46
CA LEU A 69 2.24 8.32 -3.48
C LEU A 69 1.84 9.76 -3.19
N SER A 70 0.84 10.26 -3.90
CA SER A 70 0.24 11.57 -3.64
C SER A 70 -1.27 11.55 -3.89
N ASN A 71 -2.03 12.30 -3.08
CA ASN A 71 -3.47 12.47 -3.23
C ASN A 71 -3.87 13.75 -3.99
N ASP A 72 -3.01 14.27 -4.84
CA ASP A 72 -3.16 15.51 -5.61
C ASP A 72 -4.48 15.55 -6.42
N ASN A 73 -4.91 14.43 -6.97
CA ASN A 73 -6.13 14.34 -7.78
C ASN A 73 -7.33 13.72 -7.01
N GLY A 74 -7.33 13.83 -5.68
CA GLY A 74 -8.43 13.38 -4.83
C GLY A 74 -8.31 11.94 -4.34
N SER A 75 -7.55 11.07 -5.02
CA SER A 75 -7.18 9.72 -4.58
C SER A 75 -5.66 9.54 -4.55
N SER A 76 -5.17 8.67 -3.67
CA SER A 76 -3.74 8.35 -3.56
C SER A 76 -3.30 7.55 -4.79
N GLN A 77 -2.38 8.13 -5.57
CA GLN A 77 -1.87 7.56 -6.81
C GLN A 77 -0.34 7.58 -6.82
N LEU A 78 0.25 6.77 -7.69
CA LEU A 78 1.69 6.75 -7.91
C LEU A 78 2.12 7.93 -8.79
N TYR A 79 3.14 8.66 -8.33
CA TYR A 79 3.79 9.79 -9.02
C TYR A 79 5.27 9.53 -9.19
N GLU A 80 5.85 10.21 -10.17
CA GLU A 80 7.31 10.33 -10.35
C GLU A 80 7.75 11.78 -10.33
N MET A 81 9.01 12.03 -9.99
CA MET A 81 9.69 13.32 -10.17
C MET A 81 11.21 13.13 -10.24
N ASN A 82 11.92 14.17 -10.70
CA ASN A 82 13.37 14.21 -10.59
C ASN A 82 13.80 14.42 -9.12
N PRO A 83 15.03 14.04 -8.72
CA PRO A 83 15.55 14.26 -7.37
C PRO A 83 15.69 15.73 -6.97
N ASP A 84 15.59 16.65 -7.92
CA ASP A 84 15.54 18.10 -7.68
C ASP A 84 14.11 18.64 -7.48
N GLY A 85 13.09 17.76 -7.53
CA GLY A 85 11.67 18.10 -7.42
C GLY A 85 10.99 18.48 -8.74
N SER A 86 11.75 18.63 -9.82
CA SER A 86 11.18 18.97 -11.14
C SER A 86 10.51 17.75 -11.81
N GLY A 87 9.69 17.99 -12.82
CA GLY A 87 9.10 16.93 -13.63
C GLY A 87 8.08 16.06 -12.90
N ARG A 88 7.47 16.55 -11.80
CA ARG A 88 6.42 15.85 -11.06
C ARG A 88 5.26 15.47 -11.98
N LYS A 89 4.90 14.19 -11.98
CA LYS A 89 3.89 13.64 -12.88
C LYS A 89 3.24 12.40 -12.27
N GLN A 90 1.92 12.30 -12.40
CA GLN A 90 1.15 11.09 -12.07
C GLN A 90 1.41 10.00 -13.10
N ILE A 91 1.65 8.77 -12.64
CA ILE A 91 1.93 7.59 -13.48
C ILE A 91 0.95 6.43 -13.26
N SER A 92 0.09 6.48 -12.24
CA SER A 92 -1.02 5.53 -12.10
C SER A 92 -2.37 6.21 -12.32
N LYS A 93 -3.36 5.40 -12.71
CA LYS A 93 -4.78 5.77 -12.78
C LYS A 93 -5.61 4.58 -12.30
N TYR A 94 -5.47 4.27 -11.02
CA TYR A 94 -6.26 3.24 -10.37
C TYR A 94 -7.58 3.83 -9.87
N ASP A 95 -8.67 3.07 -9.95
CA ASP A 95 -9.98 3.48 -9.44
C ASP A 95 -10.06 3.18 -7.93
N GLY A 96 -9.50 4.09 -7.14
CA GLY A 96 -9.35 4.01 -5.69
C GLY A 96 -8.00 4.51 -5.22
N ASP A 97 -7.71 4.32 -3.94
CA ASP A 97 -6.44 4.70 -3.33
C ASP A 97 -5.41 3.57 -3.43
N ILE A 98 -4.17 3.92 -3.75
CA ILE A 98 -3.00 3.08 -3.55
C ILE A 98 -2.43 3.40 -2.17
N GLU A 99 -2.38 2.41 -1.27
CA GLU A 99 -1.98 2.59 0.13
C GLU A 99 -0.48 2.33 0.38
N GLY A 100 0.15 1.58 -0.50
CA GLY A 100 1.57 1.26 -0.47
C GLY A 100 1.97 0.54 -1.75
N TYR A 101 3.25 0.52 -2.10
CA TYR A 101 3.74 -0.12 -3.31
C TYR A 101 5.19 -0.60 -3.21
N SER A 102 5.54 -1.53 -4.08
CA SER A 102 6.90 -2.04 -4.29
C SER A 102 7.10 -2.36 -5.76
N ILE A 103 8.21 -1.91 -6.33
CA ILE A 103 8.59 -2.26 -7.71
C ILE A 103 9.31 -3.61 -7.72
N SER A 104 9.01 -4.45 -8.70
CA SER A 104 9.71 -5.72 -8.88
C SER A 104 11.21 -5.53 -9.14
N PRO A 105 12.09 -6.47 -8.76
CA PRO A 105 13.54 -6.38 -9.00
C PRO A 105 13.94 -6.12 -10.44
N ASP A 106 13.19 -6.62 -11.42
CA ASP A 106 13.42 -6.38 -12.85
C ASP A 106 12.85 -5.04 -13.37
N GLY A 107 12.16 -4.28 -12.50
CA GLY A 107 11.57 -2.97 -12.83
C GLY A 107 10.36 -3.01 -13.75
N LYS A 108 9.79 -4.19 -14.05
CA LYS A 108 8.69 -4.33 -15.04
C LYS A 108 7.32 -4.50 -14.44
N LYS A 109 7.23 -4.67 -13.13
CA LYS A 109 5.97 -4.85 -12.41
C LYS A 109 5.93 -3.99 -11.15
N ILE A 110 4.74 -3.71 -10.71
CA ILE A 110 4.46 -3.08 -9.43
C ILE A 110 3.52 -3.98 -8.63
N LEU A 111 3.85 -4.15 -7.36
CA LEU A 111 2.99 -4.68 -6.32
C LEU A 111 2.45 -3.51 -5.54
N PHE A 112 1.14 -3.43 -5.32
CA PHE A 112 0.54 -2.36 -4.55
C PHE A 112 -0.64 -2.85 -3.71
N ILE A 113 -1.01 -2.06 -2.71
CA ILE A 113 -2.13 -2.33 -1.80
C ILE A 113 -3.27 -1.41 -2.15
N ALA A 114 -4.47 -1.96 -2.25
CA ALA A 114 -5.70 -1.18 -2.41
C ALA A 114 -6.88 -1.86 -1.71
N GLN A 115 -7.89 -1.07 -1.35
CA GLN A 115 -9.08 -1.56 -0.67
C GLN A 115 -10.06 -2.22 -1.65
N VAL A 116 -10.55 -3.40 -1.28
CA VAL A 116 -11.60 -4.13 -1.99
C VAL A 116 -12.85 -4.22 -1.12
N LYS A 117 -14.02 -3.99 -1.70
CA LYS A 117 -15.28 -4.12 -0.99
C LYS A 117 -15.59 -5.60 -0.74
N THR A 118 -15.54 -6.03 0.51
CA THR A 118 -15.77 -7.42 0.92
C THR A 118 -17.15 -7.65 1.53
N VAL A 119 -17.81 -6.58 2.01
CA VAL A 119 -19.11 -6.65 2.67
C VAL A 119 -20.14 -5.82 1.90
N LYS A 120 -21.29 -6.43 1.61
CA LYS A 120 -22.44 -5.71 1.03
C LYS A 120 -22.98 -4.68 2.02
N SER A 121 -23.02 -3.42 1.61
CA SER A 121 -23.64 -2.35 2.38
C SER A 121 -25.16 -2.51 2.46
N THR A 122 -25.82 -1.71 3.30
CA THR A 122 -27.29 -1.66 3.35
C THR A 122 -27.86 -1.22 2.01
N ALA A 123 -27.23 -0.24 1.33
CA ALA A 123 -27.66 0.20 0.01
C ALA A 123 -27.51 -0.88 -1.08
N ASP A 124 -26.51 -1.76 -0.98
CA ASP A 124 -26.40 -2.90 -1.91
C ASP A 124 -27.49 -3.96 -1.70
N LYS A 125 -27.99 -4.09 -0.47
CA LYS A 125 -29.05 -5.03 -0.11
C LYS A 125 -30.45 -4.48 -0.35
N TYR A 126 -30.60 -3.18 -0.19
CA TYR A 126 -31.86 -2.44 -0.27
C TYR A 126 -31.67 -1.16 -1.10
N PRO A 127 -31.52 -1.26 -2.43
CA PRO A 127 -31.22 -0.12 -3.30
C PRO A 127 -32.36 0.90 -3.38
N ASP A 128 -33.56 0.57 -2.94
CA ASP A 128 -34.72 1.44 -2.80
C ASP A 128 -34.69 2.30 -1.53
N LEU A 129 -33.75 2.08 -0.63
CA LEU A 129 -33.55 2.80 0.64
C LEU A 129 -32.28 3.66 0.60
N ASP A 130 -32.16 4.52 -0.39
CA ASP A 130 -30.97 5.34 -0.68
C ASP A 130 -30.58 6.30 0.47
N LYS A 131 -31.54 6.65 1.34
CA LYS A 131 -31.33 7.53 2.50
C LYS A 131 -31.11 6.76 3.81
N ALA A 132 -31.15 5.44 3.78
CA ALA A 132 -30.95 4.66 4.99
C ALA A 132 -29.47 4.66 5.43
N THR A 133 -29.22 5.05 6.67
CA THR A 133 -27.88 5.06 7.31
C THR A 133 -27.65 3.87 8.23
N GLY A 134 -28.63 2.97 8.34
CA GLY A 134 -28.52 1.76 9.16
C GLY A 134 -27.48 0.80 8.60
N ILE A 135 -26.72 0.16 9.50
CA ILE A 135 -25.73 -0.87 9.15
C ILE A 135 -26.25 -2.21 9.61
N ILE A 136 -26.25 -3.18 8.70
CA ILE A 136 -26.69 -4.56 9.00
C ILE A 136 -25.47 -5.40 9.27
N ILE A 137 -25.34 -5.86 10.50
CA ILE A 137 -24.24 -6.71 10.97
C ILE A 137 -24.76 -8.14 11.08
N THR A 138 -24.07 -9.08 10.44
CA THR A 138 -24.42 -10.50 10.43
C THR A 138 -23.32 -11.40 10.96
N ASP A 139 -22.10 -10.86 11.14
CA ASP A 139 -20.93 -11.64 11.60
C ASP A 139 -19.89 -10.73 12.28
N LEU A 140 -18.87 -11.32 12.87
CA LEU A 140 -17.63 -10.72 13.35
C LEU A 140 -16.58 -10.78 12.20
N MET A 141 -15.51 -9.97 12.09
CA MET A 141 -15.32 -8.71 12.79
C MET A 141 -16.00 -7.59 12.00
N TYR A 142 -16.97 -6.94 12.54
CA TYR A 142 -17.68 -5.84 11.86
C TYR A 142 -17.06 -4.47 12.13
N LYS A 143 -16.24 -4.36 13.16
CA LYS A 143 -15.45 -3.17 13.49
C LYS A 143 -14.03 -3.56 13.82
N HIS A 144 -13.11 -2.68 13.39
CA HIS A 144 -11.73 -2.69 13.84
C HIS A 144 -11.49 -1.36 14.56
N TRP A 145 -11.42 -1.38 15.88
CA TRP A 145 -11.50 -0.20 16.76
C TRP A 145 -12.77 0.63 16.46
N ASP A 146 -12.62 1.85 15.93
CA ASP A 146 -13.71 2.76 15.58
C ASP A 146 -14.12 2.69 14.09
N GLU A 147 -13.37 1.97 13.25
CA GLU A 147 -13.64 1.80 11.82
C GLU A 147 -14.57 0.62 11.53
N TRP A 148 -15.56 0.82 10.64
CA TRP A 148 -16.38 -0.26 10.12
C TRP A 148 -15.58 -1.10 9.10
N VAL A 149 -15.64 -2.42 9.25
CA VAL A 149 -15.02 -3.36 8.29
C VAL A 149 -15.99 -3.59 7.14
N THR A 150 -15.87 -2.78 6.09
CA THR A 150 -16.65 -2.89 4.85
C THR A 150 -15.76 -3.23 3.66
N THR A 151 -14.48 -3.00 3.79
CA THR A 151 -13.44 -3.29 2.81
C THR A 151 -12.31 -4.08 3.47
N ALA A 152 -11.52 -4.76 2.66
CA ALA A 152 -10.26 -5.37 3.06
C ALA A 152 -9.14 -4.89 2.12
N PRO A 153 -7.91 -4.63 2.62
CA PRO A 153 -6.78 -4.40 1.75
C PRO A 153 -6.39 -5.68 1.03
N HIS A 154 -6.19 -5.60 -0.27
CA HIS A 154 -5.68 -6.69 -1.11
C HIS A 154 -4.36 -6.29 -1.75
N PRO A 155 -3.42 -7.24 -1.97
CA PRO A 155 -2.26 -7.04 -2.82
C PRO A 155 -2.67 -7.13 -4.30
N PHE A 156 -2.28 -6.12 -5.06
CA PHE A 156 -2.46 -6.07 -6.51
C PHE A 156 -1.12 -6.11 -7.21
N ILE A 157 -1.06 -6.76 -8.36
CA ILE A 157 0.10 -6.78 -9.24
C ILE A 157 -0.30 -6.15 -10.56
N ALA A 158 0.54 -5.27 -11.09
CA ALA A 158 0.34 -4.68 -12.42
C ALA A 158 1.64 -4.68 -13.22
N ASP A 159 1.53 -4.66 -14.55
CA ASP A 159 2.66 -4.34 -15.42
C ASP A 159 3.03 -2.87 -15.23
N PHE A 160 4.34 -2.60 -15.22
CA PHE A 160 4.91 -1.28 -15.04
C PHE A 160 6.01 -1.03 -16.09
N ASP A 161 5.88 0.05 -16.84
CA ASP A 161 6.82 0.45 -17.90
C ASP A 161 7.64 1.70 -17.55
N GLY A 162 7.63 2.10 -16.26
CA GLY A 162 8.25 3.33 -15.79
C GLY A 162 7.42 4.60 -16.05
N LYS A 163 6.29 4.51 -16.74
CA LYS A 163 5.43 5.66 -17.10
C LYS A 163 3.95 5.44 -16.79
N SER A 164 3.54 4.18 -16.72
CA SER A 164 2.14 3.79 -16.47
C SER A 164 2.06 2.41 -15.86
N ILE A 165 0.91 2.10 -15.28
CA ILE A 165 0.53 0.75 -14.83
C ILE A 165 -0.58 0.20 -15.74
N SER A 166 -0.57 -1.11 -15.97
CA SER A 166 -1.58 -1.81 -16.78
C SER A 166 -1.72 -3.26 -16.34
N ASN A 167 -2.72 -3.98 -16.88
CA ASN A 167 -2.94 -5.40 -16.60
C ASN A 167 -2.99 -5.71 -15.09
N ILE A 168 -3.83 -4.98 -14.36
CA ILE A 168 -3.95 -5.07 -12.91
C ILE A 168 -4.61 -6.40 -12.53
N ILE A 169 -4.01 -7.12 -11.59
CA ILE A 169 -4.47 -8.41 -11.05
C ILE A 169 -4.62 -8.26 -9.55
N ASP A 170 -5.79 -8.59 -9.01
CA ASP A 170 -6.01 -8.78 -7.58
C ASP A 170 -5.53 -10.18 -7.18
N VAL A 171 -4.54 -10.27 -6.29
CA VAL A 171 -3.97 -11.55 -5.84
C VAL A 171 -4.94 -12.35 -4.97
N LEU A 172 -5.90 -11.67 -4.33
CA LEU A 172 -6.94 -12.27 -3.48
C LEU A 172 -8.34 -12.16 -4.12
N GLU A 173 -8.42 -12.07 -5.45
CA GLU A 173 -9.70 -11.91 -6.16
C GLU A 173 -10.75 -12.90 -5.68
N GLY A 174 -11.90 -12.37 -5.22
CA GLY A 174 -13.01 -13.17 -4.71
C GLY A 174 -12.84 -13.71 -3.29
N GLU A 175 -11.70 -13.47 -2.63
CA GLU A 175 -11.46 -13.86 -1.24
C GLU A 175 -11.85 -12.71 -0.29
N PRO A 176 -12.42 -13.01 0.89
CA PRO A 176 -12.83 -11.99 1.86
C PRO A 176 -11.71 -11.59 2.84
N TYR A 177 -10.49 -12.02 2.60
CA TYR A 177 -9.38 -11.88 3.53
C TYR A 177 -8.60 -10.59 3.31
N GLU A 178 -7.90 -10.14 4.34
CA GLU A 178 -7.04 -8.96 4.27
C GLU A 178 -5.56 -9.33 4.12
N SER A 179 -4.87 -8.63 3.24
CA SER A 179 -3.42 -8.60 3.17
C SER A 179 -2.98 -7.25 2.59
N PRO A 180 -2.18 -6.47 3.31
CA PRO A 180 -1.60 -6.70 4.64
C PRO A 180 -2.65 -6.72 5.75
N MET A 181 -2.27 -7.28 6.90
CA MET A 181 -3.18 -7.45 8.03
C MET A 181 -3.31 -6.16 8.85
N LYS A 182 -4.53 -5.78 9.15
CA LYS A 182 -4.83 -4.69 10.07
C LYS A 182 -4.46 -5.05 11.53
N PRO A 183 -4.13 -4.06 12.41
CA PRO A 183 -4.22 -2.62 12.18
C PRO A 183 -2.94 -1.98 11.62
N TRP A 184 -1.80 -2.66 11.63
CA TRP A 184 -0.50 -2.03 11.42
C TRP A 184 0.25 -2.55 10.19
N GLY A 185 -0.28 -3.56 9.51
CA GLY A 185 0.35 -4.11 8.32
C GLY A 185 0.33 -3.13 7.15
N GLY A 186 1.43 -3.06 6.44
CA GLY A 186 1.65 -2.27 5.25
C GLY A 186 2.45 -3.05 4.21
N ILE A 187 3.14 -2.34 3.33
CA ILE A 187 3.90 -2.94 2.22
C ILE A 187 5.01 -3.89 2.70
N GLU A 188 5.48 -3.77 3.94
CA GLU A 188 6.46 -4.66 4.56
C GLU A 188 5.95 -6.10 4.75
N GLN A 189 4.63 -6.31 4.68
CA GLN A 189 4.02 -7.65 4.71
C GLN A 189 3.93 -8.32 3.33
N LEU A 190 4.46 -7.67 2.30
CA LEU A 190 4.49 -8.12 0.91
C LEU A 190 5.92 -8.11 0.39
N ALA A 191 6.35 -9.15 -0.33
CA ALA A 191 7.71 -9.21 -0.87
C ALA A 191 7.75 -9.85 -2.26
N TRP A 192 8.55 -9.27 -3.16
CA TRP A 192 8.93 -9.90 -4.41
C TRP A 192 10.03 -10.94 -4.19
N ASN A 193 10.01 -12.00 -4.97
CA ASN A 193 11.20 -12.83 -5.13
C ASN A 193 12.20 -12.17 -6.09
N THR A 194 13.44 -12.63 -6.08
CA THR A 194 14.53 -12.05 -6.88
C THR A 194 14.34 -12.17 -8.40
N THR A 195 13.52 -13.11 -8.85
CA THR A 195 13.21 -13.35 -10.28
C THR A 195 11.95 -12.61 -10.76
N SER A 196 11.28 -11.83 -9.89
CA SER A 196 10.11 -11.00 -10.25
C SER A 196 8.88 -11.78 -10.75
N ASP A 197 8.81 -13.09 -10.48
CA ASP A 197 7.73 -13.96 -10.92
C ASP A 197 6.87 -14.51 -9.78
N LYS A 198 7.21 -14.17 -8.52
CA LYS A 198 6.45 -14.55 -7.33
C LYS A 198 6.33 -13.41 -6.34
N VAL A 199 5.23 -13.41 -5.62
CA VAL A 199 4.96 -12.48 -4.51
C VAL A 199 4.62 -13.29 -3.27
N ALA A 200 5.36 -13.06 -2.18
CA ALA A 200 5.00 -13.53 -0.85
C ALA A 200 4.15 -12.48 -0.15
N TYR A 201 3.14 -12.92 0.60
CA TYR A 201 2.28 -12.02 1.36
C TYR A 201 1.83 -12.66 2.68
N THR A 202 1.69 -11.83 3.70
CA THR A 202 1.14 -12.23 5.00
C THR A 202 -0.38 -12.19 4.95
N CYS A 203 -1.05 -13.24 5.38
CA CYS A 203 -2.51 -13.26 5.45
C CYS A 203 -3.02 -14.16 6.57
N ARG A 204 -4.12 -13.75 7.20
CA ARG A 204 -4.91 -14.57 8.10
C ARG A 204 -6.17 -15.02 7.38
N LYS A 205 -6.12 -16.16 6.69
CA LYS A 205 -7.28 -16.70 5.96
C LYS A 205 -8.33 -17.29 6.90
N LYS A 206 -8.95 -16.42 7.69
CA LYS A 206 -10.05 -16.71 8.62
C LYS A 206 -11.11 -15.62 8.52
N THR A 207 -12.36 -15.98 8.85
CA THR A 207 -13.50 -15.05 8.88
C THR A 207 -14.31 -15.26 10.16
N GLY A 208 -15.19 -14.31 10.47
CA GLY A 208 -16.14 -14.43 11.58
C GLY A 208 -15.46 -14.62 12.93
N LEU A 209 -16.00 -15.49 13.75
CA LEU A 209 -15.48 -15.81 15.08
C LEU A 209 -14.03 -16.32 15.03
N ALA A 210 -13.69 -17.13 14.02
CA ALA A 210 -12.33 -17.67 13.87
C ALA A 210 -11.28 -16.57 13.69
N TYR A 211 -11.62 -15.50 12.96
CA TYR A 211 -10.77 -14.31 12.84
C TYR A 211 -10.63 -13.59 14.18
N ALA A 212 -11.72 -13.42 14.90
CA ALA A 212 -11.77 -12.65 16.15
C ALA A 212 -10.95 -13.27 17.30
N ILE A 213 -10.83 -14.60 17.35
CA ILE A 213 -10.18 -15.33 18.45
C ILE A 213 -8.77 -15.85 18.12
N SER A 214 -8.32 -15.73 16.87
CA SER A 214 -7.02 -16.25 16.46
C SER A 214 -6.08 -15.14 16.00
N THR A 215 -4.84 -15.18 16.45
CA THR A 215 -3.75 -14.34 15.94
C THR A 215 -2.86 -15.06 14.92
N ASN A 216 -3.17 -16.33 14.61
CA ASN A 216 -2.40 -17.12 13.66
C ASN A 216 -2.53 -16.56 12.24
N SER A 217 -1.41 -16.21 11.66
CA SER A 217 -1.27 -15.81 10.25
C SER A 217 -0.21 -16.65 9.57
N ASP A 218 -0.31 -16.78 8.27
CA ASP A 218 0.62 -17.55 7.45
C ASP A 218 1.22 -16.68 6.34
N ILE A 219 2.36 -17.14 5.80
CA ILE A 219 2.96 -16.59 4.59
C ILE A 219 2.48 -17.38 3.38
N TYR A 220 1.86 -16.71 2.44
CA TYR A 220 1.41 -17.25 1.17
C TYR A 220 2.33 -16.78 0.06
N VAL A 221 2.56 -17.64 -0.94
CA VAL A 221 3.31 -17.31 -2.14
C VAL A 221 2.43 -17.46 -3.37
N TYR A 222 2.19 -16.35 -4.06
CA TYR A 222 1.51 -16.31 -5.35
C TYR A 222 2.53 -16.38 -6.49
N ASP A 223 2.34 -17.32 -7.41
CA ASP A 223 3.17 -17.51 -8.60
C ASP A 223 2.47 -16.90 -9.81
N LEU A 224 3.09 -15.91 -10.44
CA LEU A 224 2.52 -15.12 -11.53
C LEU A 224 2.34 -15.94 -12.82
N ASN A 225 3.20 -16.96 -13.03
CA ASN A 225 3.16 -17.81 -14.23
C ASN A 225 2.01 -18.81 -14.17
N THR A 226 1.84 -19.44 -13.01
CA THR A 226 0.81 -20.48 -12.80
C THR A 226 -0.51 -19.92 -12.27
N LYS A 227 -0.50 -18.68 -11.76
CA LYS A 227 -1.62 -18.02 -11.07
C LYS A 227 -2.14 -18.84 -9.87
N LYS A 228 -1.23 -19.50 -9.16
CA LYS A 228 -1.54 -20.32 -7.99
C LYS A 228 -0.89 -19.76 -6.75
N THR A 229 -1.57 -19.89 -5.63
CA THR A 229 -1.08 -19.57 -4.30
C THR A 229 -0.78 -20.85 -3.52
N VAL A 230 0.34 -20.83 -2.80
CA VAL A 230 0.74 -21.90 -1.87
C VAL A 230 0.92 -21.27 -0.48
N ASN A 231 0.42 -21.95 0.56
CA ASN A 231 0.74 -21.60 1.95
C ASN A 231 2.14 -22.17 2.28
N SER A 232 3.10 -21.29 2.54
CA SER A 232 4.50 -21.68 2.79
C SER A 232 4.78 -22.01 4.25
N THR A 233 3.89 -21.64 5.16
CA THR A 233 4.01 -21.89 6.60
C THR A 233 2.86 -22.74 7.13
N GLU A 234 2.23 -23.54 6.26
CA GLU A 234 1.11 -24.39 6.60
C GLU A 234 1.42 -25.31 7.80
N GLY A 235 0.53 -25.32 8.79
CA GLY A 235 0.68 -26.11 10.01
C GLY A 235 1.54 -25.46 11.08
N MET A 236 2.19 -24.34 10.83
CA MET A 236 2.84 -23.54 11.87
C MET A 236 1.78 -22.78 12.67
N MET A 237 1.98 -22.72 13.98
CA MET A 237 1.12 -21.97 14.89
C MET A 237 1.85 -20.71 15.31
N GLY A 238 1.26 -19.55 15.05
CA GLY A 238 1.85 -18.28 15.43
C GLY A 238 1.47 -17.11 14.54
N TYR A 239 2.25 -16.06 14.64
CA TYR A 239 2.10 -14.84 13.88
C TYR A 239 3.24 -14.74 12.86
N ASP A 240 3.06 -15.42 11.72
CA ASP A 240 4.03 -15.40 10.62
C ASP A 240 3.79 -14.13 9.79
N THR A 241 4.81 -13.26 9.70
CA THR A 241 4.69 -11.95 9.06
C THR A 241 6.00 -11.48 8.42
N ASN A 242 5.94 -10.44 7.59
CA ASN A 242 7.06 -9.74 6.97
C ASN A 242 7.99 -10.68 6.19
N PRO A 243 7.50 -11.33 5.11
CA PRO A 243 8.34 -12.14 4.23
C PRO A 243 9.44 -11.30 3.60
N GLN A 244 10.63 -11.91 3.39
CA GLN A 244 11.78 -11.27 2.74
C GLN A 244 12.37 -12.18 1.66
#